data_5a4e0927d70c06457cb0447d08565075
#
_entry.id   5a4e0927d70c06457cb0447d08565075
#
_cell.length_a   1.000
_cell.length_b   1.000
_cell.length_c   1.000
_cell.angle_alpha   90.00
_cell.angle_beta   90.00
_cell.angle_gamma   90.00
#
_symmetry.space_group_name_H-M   'P 1'
#
loop_
_entity.id
_entity.type
_entity.pdbx_description
1 polymer ?
#
loop_
_entity_poly.entity_id
_entity_poly.type
_entity_poly.pdbx_seq_one_letter_code
_entity_poly.pdbx_strand_id
1 'polypeptide(L)'
;MFFIRHTGKVITAALITMLMLSGASANTPSASLWTFIAAMRSSLADINIATLNHAPLKFQLDSQNEYINFYRAEDVAFTAPGKLTNIELRLSREPHEKMLLFISHWQGPCLTLNEIKQHYPVLTITDTPRGHSENEVTSYTTPAGASGEAVTFSFTAKAPDCLNDVIISREK
;
A
#
# COMPACT_ATOMS: atom_id res chain seq x y z
N MET A 1 -21.79 -36.02 77.71
CA MET A 1 -21.62 -34.58 77.40
C MET A 1 -20.57 -34.48 76.33
N PHE A 2 -21.00 -34.55 75.07
CA PHE A 2 -20.12 -34.53 73.90
C PHE A 2 -20.59 -33.41 72.94
N PHE A 3 -19.71 -32.41 72.77
CA PHE A 3 -19.98 -31.33 71.83
C PHE A 3 -19.39 -31.69 70.44
N ILE A 4 -20.25 -31.78 69.40
CA ILE A 4 -19.84 -31.95 68.04
C ILE A 4 -19.76 -30.58 67.40
N ARG A 5 -18.53 -30.16 67.02
CA ARG A 5 -18.28 -28.97 66.23
C ARG A 5 -18.44 -29.27 64.73
N HIS A 6 -19.40 -28.64 64.11
CA HIS A 6 -19.53 -28.63 62.65
C HIS A 6 -18.66 -27.50 62.07
N THR A 7 -17.65 -27.87 61.32
CA THR A 7 -16.86 -26.93 60.50
C THR A 7 -17.49 -26.88 59.11
N GLY A 8 -18.21 -25.79 58.82
CA GLY A 8 -18.71 -25.49 57.52
C GLY A 8 -17.56 -25.01 56.59
N LYS A 9 -17.36 -25.76 55.48
CA LYS A 9 -16.46 -25.33 54.41
C LYS A 9 -17.22 -24.35 53.51
N VAL A 10 -16.77 -23.07 53.48
CA VAL A 10 -17.21 -22.06 52.53
C VAL A 10 -16.45 -22.28 51.22
N ILE A 11 -17.16 -22.70 50.19
CA ILE A 11 -16.60 -22.79 48.83
C ILE A 11 -16.82 -21.44 48.16
N THR A 12 -15.75 -20.65 48.04
CA THR A 12 -15.75 -19.40 47.32
C THR A 12 -15.58 -19.74 45.80
N ALA A 13 -16.65 -19.63 45.02
CA ALA A 13 -16.58 -19.74 43.59
C ALA A 13 -16.03 -18.42 43.02
N ALA A 14 -14.80 -18.45 42.50
CA ALA A 14 -14.21 -17.33 41.76
C ALA A 14 -14.74 -17.33 40.34
N LEU A 15 -15.61 -16.37 40.00
CA LEU A 15 -16.02 -16.10 38.62
C LEU A 15 -14.83 -15.42 37.89
N ILE A 16 -14.18 -16.16 37.02
CA ILE A 16 -13.19 -15.61 36.10
C ILE A 16 -13.96 -15.04 34.88
N THR A 17 -14.16 -13.74 34.88
CA THR A 17 -14.69 -13.00 33.71
C THR A 17 -13.56 -12.84 32.69
N MET A 18 -13.57 -13.66 31.66
CA MET A 18 -12.64 -13.57 30.54
C MET A 18 -13.07 -12.39 29.64
N LEU A 19 -12.44 -11.22 29.80
CA LEU A 19 -12.57 -10.10 28.87
C LEU A 19 -11.91 -10.52 27.55
N MET A 20 -12.73 -10.80 26.54
CA MET A 20 -12.30 -10.91 25.16
C MET A 20 -11.96 -9.49 24.66
N LEU A 21 -10.68 -9.10 24.70
CA LEU A 21 -10.21 -7.92 23.97
C LEU A 21 -10.29 -8.25 22.48
N SER A 22 -11.35 -7.82 21.83
CA SER A 22 -11.42 -7.75 20.37
C SER A 22 -10.44 -6.67 19.93
N GLY A 23 -9.24 -7.09 19.53
CA GLY A 23 -8.25 -6.21 18.93
C GLY A 23 -8.75 -5.71 17.58
N ALA A 24 -9.40 -4.55 17.55
CA ALA A 24 -9.55 -3.79 16.32
C ALA A 24 -8.14 -3.37 15.90
N SER A 25 -7.64 -3.97 14.81
CA SER A 25 -6.45 -3.46 14.13
C SER A 25 -6.79 -2.10 13.55
N ALA A 26 -6.59 -1.04 14.34
CA ALA A 26 -6.59 0.31 13.82
C ALA A 26 -5.38 0.40 12.87
N ASN A 27 -5.63 0.58 11.57
CA ASN A 27 -4.60 0.95 10.62
C ASN A 27 -4.00 2.27 11.11
N THR A 28 -2.81 2.21 11.70
CA THR A 28 -2.09 3.41 12.12
C THR A 28 -1.79 4.20 10.84
N PRO A 29 -2.20 5.48 10.74
CA PRO A 29 -1.94 6.28 9.56
C PRO A 29 -0.45 6.27 9.25
N SER A 30 -0.10 6.05 7.99
CA SER A 30 1.30 6.13 7.54
C SER A 30 1.83 7.55 7.75
N ALA A 31 3.07 7.70 8.19
CA ALA A 31 3.61 8.99 8.59
C ALA A 31 3.52 10.07 7.50
N SER A 32 3.85 9.75 6.26
CA SER A 32 3.65 10.62 5.10
C SER A 32 3.57 9.81 3.79
N LEU A 33 2.98 10.42 2.74
CA LEU A 33 2.99 9.85 1.40
C LEU A 33 4.42 9.50 0.93
N TRP A 34 5.37 10.39 1.19
CA TRP A 34 6.75 10.24 0.72
C TRP A 34 7.49 9.08 1.38
N THR A 35 7.33 8.93 2.69
CA THR A 35 7.87 7.79 3.45
C THR A 35 7.24 6.49 3.00
N PHE A 36 5.94 6.48 2.73
CA PHE A 36 5.25 5.33 2.21
C PHE A 36 5.77 4.92 0.83
N ILE A 37 5.87 5.87 -0.12
CA ILE A 37 6.40 5.60 -1.47
C ILE A 37 7.82 5.05 -1.40
N ALA A 38 8.69 5.63 -0.56
CA ALA A 38 10.06 5.16 -0.39
C ALA A 38 10.11 3.72 0.17
N ALA A 39 9.30 3.41 1.18
CA ALA A 39 9.20 2.07 1.76
C ALA A 39 8.66 1.05 0.75
N MET A 40 7.61 1.42 0.00
CA MET A 40 7.05 0.58 -1.05
C MET A 40 8.07 0.33 -2.17
N ARG A 41 8.73 1.37 -2.69
CA ARG A 41 9.77 1.23 -3.70
C ARG A 41 10.87 0.25 -3.24
N SER A 42 11.36 0.43 -2.02
CA SER A 42 12.41 -0.44 -1.45
C SER A 42 11.94 -1.88 -1.30
N SER A 43 10.72 -2.11 -0.81
CA SER A 43 10.20 -3.47 -0.63
C SER A 43 9.89 -4.15 -1.96
N LEU A 44 9.42 -3.39 -2.96
CA LEU A 44 9.07 -3.92 -4.27
C LEU A 44 10.31 -4.21 -5.14
N ALA A 45 11.48 -3.66 -4.80
CA ALA A 45 12.73 -3.93 -5.51
C ALA A 45 13.04 -5.44 -5.63
N ASP A 46 12.75 -6.22 -4.58
CA ASP A 46 13.03 -7.65 -4.52
C ASP A 46 11.78 -8.53 -4.35
N ILE A 47 10.59 -7.95 -4.46
CA ILE A 47 9.35 -8.69 -4.22
C ILE A 47 9.06 -9.66 -5.37
N ASN A 48 8.51 -10.80 -4.98
CA ASN A 48 7.93 -11.82 -5.85
C ASN A 48 6.76 -12.49 -5.10
N ILE A 49 6.11 -13.46 -5.74
CA ILE A 49 4.95 -14.14 -5.14
C ILE A 49 5.29 -14.78 -3.79
N ALA A 50 6.49 -15.35 -3.63
CA ALA A 50 6.89 -16.03 -2.39
C ALA A 50 7.20 -15.03 -1.25
N THR A 51 7.65 -13.81 -1.58
CA THR A 51 8.03 -12.78 -0.61
C THR A 51 6.97 -11.69 -0.41
N LEU A 52 5.80 -11.84 -1.04
CA LEU A 52 4.72 -10.85 -1.02
C LEU A 52 4.28 -10.45 0.40
N ASN A 53 4.36 -11.38 1.35
CA ASN A 53 4.01 -11.13 2.76
C ASN A 53 4.96 -10.16 3.48
N HIS A 54 6.11 -9.83 2.89
CA HIS A 54 7.09 -8.87 3.42
C HIS A 54 6.81 -7.43 2.95
N ALA A 55 5.84 -7.22 2.05
CA ALA A 55 5.44 -5.89 1.62
C ALA A 55 4.84 -5.08 2.77
N PRO A 56 4.97 -3.73 2.74
CA PRO A 56 4.35 -2.84 3.74
C PRO A 56 2.82 -2.93 3.78
N LEU A 57 2.20 -3.44 2.71
CA LEU A 57 0.77 -3.66 2.59
C LEU A 57 0.45 -5.16 2.55
N LYS A 58 -0.74 -5.50 3.06
CA LYS A 58 -1.30 -6.83 2.89
C LYS A 58 -2.03 -6.90 1.55
N PHE A 59 -1.48 -7.65 0.64
CA PHE A 59 -2.07 -7.89 -0.67
C PHE A 59 -2.91 -9.17 -0.67
N GLN A 60 -4.10 -9.09 -1.25
CA GLN A 60 -4.99 -10.24 -1.47
C GLN A 60 -5.09 -10.50 -2.97
N LEU A 61 -5.02 -11.76 -3.37
CA LEU A 61 -5.20 -12.14 -4.77
C LEU A 61 -6.65 -11.83 -5.17
N ASP A 62 -6.80 -10.95 -6.16
CA ASP A 62 -8.09 -10.55 -6.73
C ASP A 62 -8.45 -11.42 -7.94
N SER A 63 -7.50 -11.52 -8.88
CA SER A 63 -7.66 -12.31 -10.10
C SER A 63 -6.31 -12.74 -10.64
N GLN A 64 -6.35 -13.62 -11.64
CA GLN A 64 -5.14 -14.07 -12.35
C GLN A 64 -5.46 -14.45 -13.79
N ASN A 65 -4.47 -14.33 -14.66
CA ASN A 65 -4.47 -14.89 -15.99
C ASN A 65 -3.27 -15.80 -16.21
N GLU A 66 -2.97 -16.17 -17.43
CA GLU A 66 -1.85 -17.06 -17.77
C GLU A 66 -0.48 -16.48 -17.34
N TYR A 67 -0.30 -15.15 -17.39
CA TYR A 67 0.99 -14.47 -17.22
C TYR A 67 1.10 -13.69 -15.92
N ILE A 68 -0.02 -13.20 -15.38
CA ILE A 68 -0.03 -12.19 -14.31
C ILE A 68 -0.98 -12.57 -13.19
N ASN A 69 -0.55 -12.38 -11.95
CA ASN A 69 -1.41 -12.31 -10.78
C ASN A 69 -1.72 -10.85 -10.46
N PHE A 70 -2.99 -10.55 -10.24
CA PHE A 70 -3.51 -9.25 -9.85
C PHE A 70 -3.88 -9.31 -8.36
N TYR A 71 -3.31 -8.42 -7.58
CA TYR A 71 -3.57 -8.32 -6.15
C TYR A 71 -4.19 -6.97 -5.84
N ARG A 72 -5.00 -6.92 -4.78
CA ARG A 72 -5.58 -5.70 -4.21
C ARG A 72 -5.09 -5.50 -2.78
N ALA A 73 -5.05 -4.25 -2.35
CA ALA A 73 -4.83 -3.87 -0.97
C ALA A 73 -5.84 -2.80 -0.54
N GLU A 74 -6.00 -2.65 0.78
CA GLU A 74 -6.84 -1.59 1.34
C GLU A 74 -6.24 -0.21 1.11
N ASP A 75 -7.08 0.83 1.19
CA ASP A 75 -6.68 2.23 1.13
C ASP A 75 -5.66 2.57 2.22
N VAL A 76 -4.71 3.42 1.90
CA VAL A 76 -3.70 3.92 2.84
C VAL A 76 -3.92 5.40 3.12
N ALA A 77 -4.35 5.72 4.33
CA ALA A 77 -4.46 7.08 4.81
C ALA A 77 -3.14 7.60 5.39
N PHE A 78 -2.88 8.91 5.24
CA PHE A 78 -1.69 9.58 5.74
C PHE A 78 -2.01 10.52 6.90
N THR A 79 -1.00 10.94 7.64
CA THR A 79 -1.13 11.93 8.72
C THR A 79 -1.52 13.31 8.16
N ALA A 80 -0.94 13.70 7.02
CA ALA A 80 -1.40 14.84 6.23
C ALA A 80 -2.68 14.47 5.48
N PRO A 81 -3.59 15.42 5.18
CA PRO A 81 -4.81 15.14 4.46
C PRO A 81 -4.55 14.44 3.14
N GLY A 82 -5.12 13.26 2.94
CA GLY A 82 -5.02 12.47 1.72
C GLY A 82 -4.82 10.98 1.97
N LYS A 83 -5.08 10.21 0.94
CA LYS A 83 -4.93 8.75 0.95
C LYS A 83 -4.63 8.22 -0.46
N LEU A 84 -4.04 7.04 -0.51
CA LEU A 84 -3.98 6.22 -1.71
C LEU A 84 -5.12 5.22 -1.72
N THR A 85 -5.80 5.14 -2.84
CA THR A 85 -6.97 4.28 -3.07
C THR A 85 -6.76 3.42 -4.30
N ASN A 86 -7.66 2.47 -4.55
CA ASN A 86 -7.61 1.60 -5.73
C ASN A 86 -6.24 0.92 -5.90
N ILE A 87 -5.67 0.47 -4.79
CA ILE A 87 -4.32 -0.10 -4.77
C ILE A 87 -4.32 -1.46 -5.44
N GLU A 88 -3.54 -1.58 -6.51
CA GLU A 88 -3.35 -2.79 -7.27
C GLU A 88 -1.85 -3.11 -7.40
N LEU A 89 -1.51 -4.39 -7.27
CA LEU A 89 -0.18 -4.92 -7.56
C LEU A 89 -0.30 -6.03 -8.59
N ARG A 90 0.46 -5.92 -9.66
CA ARG A 90 0.59 -6.95 -10.71
C ARG A 90 1.97 -7.58 -10.61
N LEU A 91 2.00 -8.89 -10.52
CA LEU A 91 3.24 -9.66 -10.49
C LEU A 91 3.23 -10.69 -11.63
N SER A 92 4.35 -10.82 -12.35
CA SER A 92 4.54 -11.91 -13.29
C SER A 92 4.44 -13.26 -12.57
N ARG A 93 3.82 -14.23 -13.23
CA ARG A 93 3.78 -15.63 -12.79
C ARG A 93 5.02 -16.40 -13.21
N GLU A 94 5.73 -15.90 -14.21
CA GLU A 94 6.98 -16.50 -14.67
C GLU A 94 8.11 -16.24 -13.68
N PRO A 95 8.77 -17.28 -13.15
CA PRO A 95 9.80 -17.14 -12.10
C PRO A 95 11.01 -16.29 -12.51
N HIS A 96 11.27 -16.19 -13.80
CA HIS A 96 12.41 -15.46 -14.36
C HIS A 96 12.07 -14.04 -14.80
N GLU A 97 10.79 -13.73 -14.93
CA GLU A 97 10.33 -12.38 -15.25
C GLU A 97 10.14 -11.57 -13.98
N LYS A 98 10.91 -10.50 -13.87
CA LYS A 98 10.83 -9.59 -12.71
C LYS A 98 9.80 -8.47 -12.91
N MET A 99 8.86 -8.64 -13.85
CA MET A 99 7.84 -7.63 -14.09
C MET A 99 7.01 -7.42 -12.84
N LEU A 100 6.91 -6.16 -12.44
CA LEU A 100 6.11 -5.70 -11.32
C LEU A 100 5.49 -4.36 -11.69
N LEU A 101 4.21 -4.20 -11.36
CA LEU A 101 3.52 -2.94 -11.50
C LEU A 101 2.62 -2.73 -10.27
N PHE A 102 2.98 -1.77 -9.44
CA PHE A 102 2.15 -1.25 -8.36
C PHE A 102 1.48 0.03 -8.83
N ILE A 103 0.16 0.13 -8.69
CA ILE A 103 -0.65 1.29 -9.08
C ILE A 103 -1.48 1.71 -7.87
N SER A 104 -1.56 3.01 -7.64
CA SER A 104 -2.44 3.59 -6.62
C SER A 104 -2.92 4.97 -7.05
N HIS A 105 -4.17 5.28 -6.71
CA HIS A 105 -4.80 6.56 -7.03
C HIS A 105 -4.71 7.50 -5.84
N TRP A 106 -4.28 8.76 -6.07
CA TRP A 106 -4.24 9.79 -5.03
C TRP A 106 -5.62 10.41 -4.83
N GLN A 107 -6.08 10.42 -3.60
CA GLN A 107 -7.31 11.09 -3.17
C GLN A 107 -7.00 12.04 -2.01
N GLY A 108 -6.98 13.33 -2.29
CA GLY A 108 -6.62 14.34 -1.29
C GLY A 108 -6.52 15.74 -1.89
N PRO A 109 -5.89 16.67 -1.17
CA PRO A 109 -5.55 17.98 -1.71
C PRO A 109 -4.72 17.84 -2.99
N CYS A 110 -4.81 18.86 -3.86
CA CYS A 110 -3.99 18.90 -5.07
C CYS A 110 -2.51 18.86 -4.70
N LEU A 111 -1.82 17.82 -5.13
CA LEU A 111 -0.36 17.70 -5.08
C LEU A 111 0.20 18.06 -6.43
N THR A 112 0.96 19.15 -6.48
CA THR A 112 1.52 19.67 -7.70
C THR A 112 2.84 19.00 -8.09
N LEU A 113 3.22 19.08 -9.36
CA LEU A 113 4.52 18.62 -9.83
C LEU A 113 5.69 19.30 -9.09
N ASN A 114 5.53 20.57 -8.70
CA ASN A 114 6.57 21.31 -7.96
C ASN A 114 6.77 20.72 -6.55
N GLU A 115 5.71 20.34 -5.86
CA GLU A 115 5.79 19.66 -4.56
C GLU A 115 6.45 18.29 -4.70
N ILE A 116 6.10 17.52 -5.74
CA ILE A 116 6.73 16.24 -6.02
C ILE A 116 8.24 16.40 -6.26
N LYS A 117 8.65 17.42 -7.02
CA LYS A 117 10.06 17.69 -7.30
C LYS A 117 10.89 18.06 -6.06
N GLN A 118 10.27 18.49 -4.98
CA GLN A 118 10.98 18.70 -3.70
C GLN A 118 11.48 17.38 -3.09
N HIS A 119 10.79 16.27 -3.38
CA HIS A 119 11.13 14.91 -2.91
C HIS A 119 11.84 14.09 -3.98
N TYR A 120 11.51 14.32 -5.25
CA TYR A 120 12.04 13.63 -6.42
C TYR A 120 12.52 14.64 -7.45
N PRO A 121 13.72 15.23 -7.26
CA PRO A 121 14.20 16.37 -8.08
C PRO A 121 14.50 15.99 -9.53
N VAL A 122 14.78 14.71 -9.80
CA VAL A 122 15.08 14.21 -11.15
C VAL A 122 13.90 13.39 -11.65
N LEU A 123 13.18 13.94 -12.62
CA LEU A 123 12.04 13.32 -13.26
C LEU A 123 12.13 13.49 -14.77
N THR A 124 11.79 12.44 -15.50
CA THR A 124 11.70 12.44 -16.98
C THR A 124 10.26 12.23 -17.39
N ILE A 125 9.78 12.92 -18.42
CA ILE A 125 8.47 12.67 -19.02
C ILE A 125 8.55 11.33 -19.77
N THR A 126 7.69 10.39 -19.41
CA THR A 126 7.64 9.05 -19.99
C THR A 126 6.36 8.78 -20.77
N ASP A 127 5.30 9.57 -20.52
CA ASP A 127 4.08 9.53 -21.32
C ASP A 127 3.44 10.92 -21.41
N THR A 128 2.68 11.15 -22.50
CA THR A 128 1.96 12.39 -22.74
C THR A 128 0.61 12.11 -23.42
N PRO A 129 -0.42 12.93 -23.16
CA PRO A 129 -1.72 12.80 -23.80
C PRO A 129 -1.61 12.87 -25.34
N ARG A 130 -2.40 12.04 -26.02
CA ARG A 130 -2.50 12.00 -27.49
C ARG A 130 -3.77 12.67 -28.03
N GLY A 131 -4.62 13.15 -27.11
CA GLY A 131 -5.85 13.90 -27.44
C GLY A 131 -7.08 13.03 -27.69
N HIS A 132 -7.07 11.76 -27.26
CA HIS A 132 -8.21 10.85 -27.42
C HIS A 132 -9.15 10.86 -26.23
N SER A 133 -8.67 11.24 -25.04
CA SER A 133 -9.45 11.24 -23.80
C SER A 133 -8.93 12.28 -22.80
N GLU A 134 -9.83 12.86 -22.03
CA GLU A 134 -9.48 13.72 -20.89
C GLU A 134 -8.80 12.96 -19.73
N ASN A 135 -8.89 11.63 -19.74
CA ASN A 135 -8.28 10.74 -18.77
C ASN A 135 -6.86 10.28 -19.17
N GLU A 136 -6.40 10.65 -20.35
CA GLU A 136 -5.00 10.44 -20.72
C GLU A 136 -4.09 11.23 -19.78
N VAL A 137 -2.88 10.72 -19.56
CA VAL A 137 -1.98 11.25 -18.53
C VAL A 137 -0.70 11.81 -19.11
N THR A 138 -0.15 12.81 -18.42
CA THR A 138 1.28 13.12 -18.46
C THR A 138 1.95 12.42 -17.32
N SER A 139 2.94 11.59 -17.60
CA SER A 139 3.65 10.79 -16.61
C SER A 139 5.09 11.27 -16.43
N TYR A 140 5.51 11.43 -15.18
CA TYR A 140 6.85 11.83 -14.78
C TYR A 140 7.49 10.72 -13.97
N THR A 141 8.60 10.14 -14.46
CA THR A 141 9.22 8.96 -13.89
C THR A 141 10.63 9.28 -13.34
N THR A 142 10.93 8.74 -12.17
CA THR A 142 12.28 8.81 -11.58
C THR A 142 13.27 7.96 -12.37
N PRO A 143 14.58 8.20 -12.25
CA PRO A 143 15.58 7.23 -12.68
C PRO A 143 15.32 5.87 -12.03
N ALA A 144 15.60 4.80 -12.79
CA ALA A 144 15.51 3.44 -12.27
C ALA A 144 16.54 3.22 -11.16
N GLY A 145 16.15 2.50 -10.12
CA GLY A 145 17.03 2.05 -9.05
C GLY A 145 17.90 0.85 -9.48
N ALA A 146 18.67 0.32 -8.55
CA ALA A 146 19.62 -0.76 -8.81
C ALA A 146 18.94 -2.06 -9.28
N SER A 147 17.71 -2.33 -8.83
CA SER A 147 16.90 -3.49 -9.25
C SER A 147 15.96 -3.17 -10.43
N GLY A 148 16.09 -2.00 -11.04
CA GLY A 148 15.26 -1.56 -12.16
C GLY A 148 13.93 -0.94 -11.75
N GLU A 149 13.69 -0.75 -10.45
CA GLU A 149 12.47 -0.13 -9.93
C GLU A 149 12.45 1.39 -10.17
N ALA A 150 11.31 1.93 -10.59
CA ALA A 150 11.09 3.36 -10.79
C ALA A 150 9.74 3.80 -10.22
N VAL A 151 9.65 5.07 -9.85
CA VAL A 151 8.39 5.70 -9.40
C VAL A 151 7.90 6.64 -10.48
N THR A 152 6.64 6.53 -10.83
CA THR A 152 5.97 7.40 -11.80
C THR A 152 4.83 8.15 -11.13
N PHE A 153 4.74 9.43 -11.40
CA PHE A 153 3.67 10.32 -10.98
C PHE A 153 2.89 10.76 -12.21
N SER A 154 1.58 10.47 -12.24
CA SER A 154 0.74 10.73 -13.40
C SER A 154 -0.29 11.81 -13.12
N PHE A 155 -0.53 12.65 -14.11
CA PHE A 155 -1.44 13.79 -14.09
C PHE A 155 -2.38 13.66 -15.28
N THR A 156 -3.69 13.67 -15.06
CA THR A 156 -4.65 13.56 -16.16
C THR A 156 -4.73 14.87 -16.98
N ALA A 157 -5.06 14.75 -18.25
CA ALA A 157 -5.31 15.92 -19.10
C ALA A 157 -6.46 16.79 -18.57
N LYS A 158 -7.41 16.19 -17.87
CA LYS A 158 -8.52 16.87 -17.17
C LYS A 158 -8.07 17.71 -15.99
N ALA A 159 -7.05 17.26 -15.24
CA ALA A 159 -6.51 17.94 -14.07
C ALA A 159 -4.97 17.93 -14.11
N PRO A 160 -4.36 18.68 -15.07
CA PRO A 160 -2.92 18.56 -15.37
C PRO A 160 -1.99 19.06 -14.26
N ASP A 161 -2.52 19.80 -13.30
CA ASP A 161 -1.75 20.38 -12.21
C ASP A 161 -1.76 19.53 -10.93
N CYS A 162 -2.66 18.54 -10.84
CA CYS A 162 -2.87 17.75 -9.64
C CYS A 162 -2.52 16.28 -9.87
N LEU A 163 -1.74 15.70 -8.95
CA LEU A 163 -1.40 14.28 -8.95
C LEU A 163 -2.67 13.42 -9.02
N ASN A 164 -2.68 12.46 -9.94
CA ASN A 164 -3.72 11.45 -10.10
C ASN A 164 -3.26 10.09 -9.58
N ASP A 165 -2.14 9.59 -10.07
CA ASP A 165 -1.66 8.26 -9.70
C ASP A 165 -0.20 8.27 -9.27
N VAL A 166 0.10 7.35 -8.34
CA VAL A 166 1.46 6.95 -7.99
C VAL A 166 1.63 5.51 -8.45
N ILE A 167 2.63 5.29 -9.29
CA ILE A 167 2.94 3.99 -9.87
C ILE A 167 4.37 3.63 -9.50
N ILE A 168 4.60 2.39 -9.10
CA ILE A 168 5.95 1.84 -8.95
C ILE A 168 6.04 0.65 -9.89
N SER A 169 6.97 0.73 -10.83
CA SER A 169 7.21 -0.34 -11.79
C SER A 169 8.63 -0.87 -11.67
N ARG A 170 8.79 -2.12 -12.03
CA ARG A 170 10.08 -2.74 -12.28
C ARG A 170 9.95 -3.46 -13.61
N GLU A 171 10.65 -2.96 -14.59
CA GLU A 171 10.88 -3.62 -15.86
C GLU A 171 12.28 -4.21 -15.84
N LYS A 172 12.48 -5.24 -16.61
CA LYS A 172 13.71 -5.99 -16.70
C LYS A 172 14.93 -5.14 -16.99
#